data_a1fb25c6da789d54ba6c3cae75b62ce1
#
_entry.id   a1fb25c6da789d54ba6c3cae75b62ce1
#
_cell.length_a   1.000
_cell.length_b   1.000
_cell.length_c   1.000
_cell.angle_alpha   90.00
_cell.angle_beta   90.00
_cell.angle_gamma   90.00
#
_symmetry.space_group_name_H-M   'P 1'
#
loop_
_entity.id
_entity.type
_entity.pdbx_description
1 polymer ?
#
loop_
_entity_poly.entity_id
_entity_poly.type
_entity_poly.pdbx_seq_one_letter_code
_entity_poly.pdbx_strand_id
1 'polypeptide(L)'
;MMLGSLTRCRTAVPSQMFIRAATRFNSTTSSNVQLIESLNDFKKTVVDKSNEKLKMVDFYATWCGPCKAISPMVEKWADEYKESADFYKIDVDQAPEVAGFCGVSAMPTFLFVKDGKIVSKVVGANPKNIKRDLDLFTK
;
A
#
# COMPACT_ATOMS: atom_id res chain seq x y z
N MET A 1 -79.84 11.26 4.62
CA MET A 1 -78.84 11.21 3.59
C MET A 1 -77.51 11.72 4.09
N MET A 2 -76.84 10.85 4.76
CA MET A 2 -75.53 11.21 5.35
C MET A 2 -74.47 10.39 4.70
N LEU A 3 -73.67 11.03 3.91
CA LEU A 3 -72.47 10.41 3.35
C LEU A 3 -71.34 10.58 4.34
N GLY A 4 -71.06 9.49 5.03
CA GLY A 4 -69.91 9.42 5.90
C GLY A 4 -68.60 9.47 5.10
N SER A 5 -67.90 10.53 5.25
CA SER A 5 -66.56 10.64 4.69
C SER A 5 -65.60 9.75 5.45
N LEU A 6 -65.22 8.64 4.85
CA LEU A 6 -64.18 7.77 5.38
C LEU A 6 -62.82 8.39 5.06
N THR A 7 -62.31 9.08 6.02
CA THR A 7 -60.92 9.54 5.96
C THR A 7 -60.02 8.32 6.19
N ARG A 8 -59.48 7.82 5.10
CA ARG A 8 -58.41 6.81 5.18
C ARG A 8 -57.13 7.50 5.63
N CYS A 9 -56.83 7.25 6.89
CA CYS A 9 -55.51 7.49 7.43
C CYS A 9 -54.55 6.51 6.77
N ARG A 10 -53.79 6.98 5.79
CA ARG A 10 -52.63 6.24 5.29
C ARG A 10 -51.50 6.50 6.25
N THR A 11 -51.26 5.56 7.12
CA THR A 11 -50.01 5.51 7.85
C THR A 11 -48.91 5.17 6.87
N ALA A 12 -48.14 6.17 6.50
CA ALA A 12 -46.92 5.95 5.78
C ALA A 12 -45.95 5.16 6.66
N VAL A 13 -45.65 3.96 6.28
CA VAL A 13 -44.60 3.18 6.89
C VAL A 13 -43.27 3.86 6.58
N PRO A 14 -42.49 4.28 7.56
CA PRO A 14 -41.19 4.83 7.26
C PRO A 14 -40.34 3.73 6.64
N SER A 15 -39.86 4.01 5.46
CA SER A 15 -38.83 3.21 4.84
C SER A 15 -37.71 2.96 5.82
N GLN A 16 -37.50 1.72 6.10
CA GLN A 16 -36.36 1.28 6.91
C GLN A 16 -35.10 1.74 6.21
N MET A 17 -34.50 2.78 6.75
CA MET A 17 -33.14 3.12 6.41
C MET A 17 -32.26 1.97 6.85
N PHE A 18 -31.86 1.16 5.90
CA PHE A 18 -30.78 0.23 6.11
C PHE A 18 -29.49 1.02 6.30
N ILE A 19 -29.20 1.32 7.53
CA ILE A 19 -27.88 1.82 7.88
C ILE A 19 -26.96 0.61 7.75
N ARG A 20 -26.35 0.50 6.60
CA ARG A 20 -25.17 -0.32 6.46
C ARG A 20 -24.02 0.39 7.18
N ALA A 21 -23.93 0.15 8.44
CA ALA A 21 -22.72 0.43 9.18
C ALA A 21 -21.67 -0.57 8.76
N ALA A 22 -21.08 -0.35 7.59
CA ALA A 22 -19.82 -0.96 7.23
C ALA A 22 -18.72 -0.14 7.89
N THR A 23 -18.65 -0.17 9.20
CA THR A 23 -17.49 0.27 9.93
C THR A 23 -16.41 -0.78 9.76
N ARG A 24 -15.78 -0.78 8.61
CA ARG A 24 -14.42 -1.25 8.56
C ARG A 24 -13.60 -0.14 9.20
N PHE A 25 -13.38 -0.26 10.48
CA PHE A 25 -12.28 0.40 11.12
C PHE A 25 -11.02 -0.24 10.59
N ASN A 26 -10.62 0.17 9.41
CA ASN A 26 -9.23 0.18 9.09
C ASN A 26 -8.65 1.27 9.98
N SER A 27 -7.86 0.89 10.94
CA SER A 27 -6.97 1.81 11.61
C SER A 27 -6.04 2.35 10.53
N THR A 28 -6.47 3.43 9.93
CA THR A 28 -5.73 4.15 8.93
C THR A 28 -4.69 4.98 9.65
N THR A 29 -3.60 4.37 9.98
CA THR A 29 -2.37 5.04 9.64
C THR A 29 -2.39 5.02 8.12
N SER A 30 -2.68 6.13 7.49
CA SER A 30 -2.65 6.26 6.03
C SER A 30 -1.19 6.26 5.61
N SER A 31 -0.56 5.10 5.70
CA SER A 31 0.76 4.92 5.13
C SER A 31 0.56 4.82 3.63
N ASN A 32 1.15 5.73 2.87
CA ASN A 32 1.21 5.65 1.42
C ASN A 32 2.08 4.46 0.94
N VAL A 33 2.24 3.44 1.79
CA VAL A 33 2.97 2.20 1.53
C VAL A 33 1.95 1.08 1.35
N GLN A 34 1.96 0.46 0.18
CA GLN A 34 1.05 -0.62 -0.18
C GLN A 34 1.68 -1.99 0.07
N LEU A 35 0.93 -2.92 0.64
CA LEU A 35 1.37 -4.30 0.83
C LEU A 35 1.16 -5.10 -0.46
N ILE A 36 2.18 -5.86 -0.86
CA ILE A 36 2.13 -6.82 -1.96
C ILE A 36 2.25 -8.22 -1.38
N GLU A 37 1.31 -9.09 -1.71
CA GLU A 37 1.21 -10.44 -1.14
C GLU A 37 1.43 -11.56 -2.17
N SER A 38 1.53 -11.23 -3.47
CA SER A 38 1.72 -12.23 -4.51
C SER A 38 2.65 -11.76 -5.63
N LEU A 39 3.24 -12.72 -6.33
CA LEU A 39 4.07 -12.45 -7.51
C LEU A 39 3.27 -11.81 -8.66
N ASN A 40 1.99 -12.16 -8.80
CA ASN A 40 1.12 -11.55 -9.79
C ASN A 40 0.90 -10.06 -9.51
N ASP A 41 0.63 -9.71 -8.25
CA ASP A 41 0.46 -8.32 -7.85
C ASP A 41 1.76 -7.53 -8.01
N PHE A 42 2.89 -8.14 -7.65
CA PHE A 42 4.21 -7.55 -7.89
C PHE A 42 4.43 -7.22 -9.37
N LYS A 43 4.16 -8.16 -10.26
CA LYS A 43 4.31 -7.94 -11.71
C LYS A 43 3.37 -6.86 -12.24
N LYS A 44 2.13 -6.84 -11.77
CA LYS A 44 1.13 -5.84 -12.20
C LYS A 44 1.40 -4.44 -11.68
N THR A 45 1.95 -4.32 -10.48
CA THR A 45 2.12 -3.01 -9.83
C THR A 45 3.53 -2.46 -9.96
N VAL A 46 4.55 -3.31 -9.78
CA VAL A 46 5.95 -2.87 -9.74
C VAL A 46 6.61 -2.97 -11.11
N VAL A 47 6.38 -4.08 -11.84
CA VAL A 47 7.00 -4.30 -13.15
C VAL A 47 6.24 -3.59 -14.28
N ASP A 48 5.01 -3.19 -14.03
CA ASP A 48 4.20 -2.47 -15.01
C ASP A 48 4.84 -1.12 -15.40
N LYS A 49 4.87 -0.85 -16.69
CA LYS A 49 5.46 0.35 -17.30
C LYS A 49 4.45 1.49 -17.51
N SER A 50 3.19 1.28 -17.16
CA SER A 50 2.12 2.26 -17.35
C SER A 50 2.27 3.51 -16.49
N ASN A 51 3.08 3.44 -15.45
CA ASN A 51 3.33 4.51 -14.51
C ASN A 51 4.82 4.85 -14.47
N GLU A 52 5.17 6.08 -14.83
CA GLU A 52 6.55 6.59 -14.89
C GLU A 52 7.16 6.90 -13.52
N LYS A 53 6.36 6.81 -12.44
CA LYS A 53 6.87 7.05 -11.09
C LYS A 53 7.91 6.01 -10.71
N LEU A 54 8.87 6.44 -9.90
CA LEU A 54 9.76 5.52 -9.21
C LEU A 54 8.94 4.60 -8.29
N LYS A 55 9.26 3.32 -8.26
CA LYS A 55 8.65 2.36 -7.35
C LYS A 55 9.73 1.86 -6.40
N MET A 56 9.53 2.09 -5.10
CA MET A 56 10.41 1.57 -4.05
C MET A 56 9.71 0.40 -3.36
N VAL A 57 10.41 -0.72 -3.27
CA VAL A 57 9.90 -1.95 -2.65
C VAL A 57 10.76 -2.31 -1.45
N ASP A 58 10.15 -2.34 -0.27
CA ASP A 58 10.75 -2.75 1.00
C ASP A 58 10.46 -4.24 1.26
N PHE A 59 11.51 -5.06 1.20
CA PHE A 59 11.44 -6.46 1.61
C PHE A 59 11.79 -6.58 3.09
N TYR A 60 10.84 -7.01 3.88
CA TYR A 60 10.95 -7.11 5.33
C TYR A 60 10.51 -8.47 5.85
N ALA A 61 10.82 -8.74 7.12
CA ALA A 61 10.24 -9.84 7.88
C ALA A 61 9.78 -9.34 9.25
N THR A 62 8.76 -9.98 9.81
CA THR A 62 8.18 -9.57 11.10
C THR A 62 9.15 -9.74 12.28
N TRP A 63 10.09 -10.67 12.19
CA TRP A 63 11.14 -10.95 13.18
C TRP A 63 12.40 -10.09 12.99
N CYS A 64 12.48 -9.29 11.96
CA CYS A 64 13.66 -8.49 11.61
C CYS A 64 13.68 -7.18 12.40
N GLY A 65 14.63 -7.05 13.32
CA GLY A 65 14.83 -5.84 14.14
C GLY A 65 15.19 -4.59 13.32
N PRO A 66 16.18 -4.63 12.41
CA PRO A 66 16.51 -3.51 11.54
C PRO A 66 15.38 -3.06 10.64
N CYS A 67 14.52 -3.99 10.17
CA CYS A 67 13.34 -3.67 9.39
C CYS A 67 12.35 -2.80 10.18
N LYS A 68 12.12 -3.16 11.45
CA LYS A 68 11.25 -2.38 12.34
C LYS A 68 11.82 -0.99 12.64
N ALA A 69 13.14 -0.90 12.82
CA ALA A 69 13.81 0.36 13.12
C ALA A 69 13.72 1.36 11.97
N ILE A 70 13.77 0.91 10.71
CA ILE A 70 13.70 1.78 9.53
C ILE A 70 12.28 2.06 9.06
N SER A 71 11.31 1.26 9.47
CA SER A 71 9.91 1.37 9.01
C SER A 71 9.31 2.78 9.17
N PRO A 72 9.48 3.49 10.29
CA PRO A 72 8.98 4.87 10.42
C PRO A 72 9.57 5.83 9.39
N MET A 73 10.82 5.63 9.00
CA MET A 73 11.47 6.45 7.97
C MET A 73 10.90 6.16 6.58
N VAL A 74 10.64 4.90 6.29
CA VAL A 74 10.01 4.49 5.03
C VAL A 74 8.62 5.13 4.89
N GLU A 75 7.82 5.10 5.94
CA GLU A 75 6.51 5.76 5.95
C GLU A 75 6.62 7.27 5.74
N LYS A 76 7.56 7.92 6.39
CA LYS A 76 7.84 9.34 6.20
C LYS A 76 8.25 9.66 4.75
N TRP A 77 9.12 8.86 4.15
CA TRP A 77 9.49 9.04 2.75
C TRP A 77 8.33 8.78 1.80
N ALA A 78 7.46 7.81 2.10
CA ALA A 78 6.25 7.57 1.32
C ALA A 78 5.34 8.80 1.27
N ASP A 79 5.24 9.55 2.37
CA ASP A 79 4.50 10.82 2.41
C ASP A 79 5.25 11.95 1.67
N GLU A 80 6.57 12.03 1.86
CA GLU A 80 7.43 13.07 1.26
C GLU A 80 7.48 12.95 -0.27
N TYR A 81 7.57 11.74 -0.81
CA TYR A 81 7.73 11.48 -2.24
C TYR A 81 6.45 11.02 -2.95
N LYS A 82 5.29 11.11 -2.33
CA LYS A 82 4.01 10.59 -2.85
C LYS A 82 3.66 11.01 -4.29
N GLU A 83 4.14 12.17 -4.73
CA GLU A 83 3.88 12.68 -6.07
C GLU A 83 4.82 12.07 -7.13
N SER A 84 6.00 11.61 -6.72
CA SER A 84 7.08 11.17 -7.62
C SER A 84 7.48 9.71 -7.47
N ALA A 85 7.05 9.06 -6.38
CA ALA A 85 7.34 7.66 -6.10
C ALA A 85 6.16 6.95 -5.45
N ASP A 86 6.00 5.68 -5.80
CA ASP A 86 5.08 4.75 -5.15
C ASP A 86 5.88 3.80 -4.25
N PHE A 87 5.35 3.55 -3.06
CA PHE A 87 6.02 2.74 -2.05
C PHE A 87 5.26 1.45 -1.79
N TYR A 88 6.00 0.35 -1.78
CA TYR A 88 5.47 -0.99 -1.55
C TYR A 88 6.27 -1.69 -0.47
N LYS A 89 5.63 -2.61 0.24
CA LYS A 89 6.29 -3.51 1.19
C LYS A 89 5.90 -4.96 0.93
N ILE A 90 6.83 -5.85 1.15
CA ILE A 90 6.67 -7.29 0.93
C ILE A 90 7.22 -8.02 2.14
N ASP A 91 6.37 -8.82 2.78
CA ASP A 91 6.79 -9.77 3.80
C ASP A 91 7.37 -11.00 3.13
N VAL A 92 8.65 -11.25 3.31
CA VAL A 92 9.36 -12.37 2.66
C VAL A 92 8.88 -13.74 3.14
N ASP A 93 8.28 -13.81 4.32
CA ASP A 93 7.72 -15.05 4.85
C ASP A 93 6.32 -15.33 4.28
N GLN A 94 5.57 -14.30 3.90
CA GLN A 94 4.24 -14.42 3.28
C GLN A 94 4.31 -14.55 1.75
N ALA A 95 5.31 -13.93 1.12
CA ALA A 95 5.51 -13.94 -0.33
C ALA A 95 6.94 -14.36 -0.71
N PRO A 96 7.36 -15.57 -0.36
CA PRO A 96 8.72 -16.04 -0.61
C PRO A 96 9.06 -16.14 -2.10
N GLU A 97 8.06 -16.34 -2.94
CA GLU A 97 8.24 -16.38 -4.40
C GLU A 97 8.65 -15.03 -4.98
N VAL A 98 8.18 -13.92 -4.40
CA VAL A 98 8.59 -12.56 -4.82
C VAL A 98 10.02 -12.28 -4.40
N ALA A 99 10.38 -12.64 -3.17
CA ALA A 99 11.74 -12.52 -2.67
C ALA A 99 12.73 -13.34 -3.53
N GLY A 100 12.36 -14.56 -3.87
CA GLY A 100 13.15 -15.41 -4.76
C GLY A 100 13.27 -14.84 -6.18
N PHE A 101 12.19 -14.33 -6.75
CA PHE A 101 12.18 -13.68 -8.06
C PHE A 101 13.09 -12.45 -8.12
N CYS A 102 13.14 -11.67 -7.04
CA CYS A 102 13.98 -10.47 -6.94
C CYS A 102 15.40 -10.75 -6.43
N GLY A 103 15.74 -12.00 -6.11
CA GLY A 103 17.04 -12.37 -5.59
C GLY A 103 17.35 -11.73 -4.22
N VAL A 104 16.34 -11.67 -3.34
CA VAL A 104 16.46 -11.12 -1.99
C VAL A 104 16.91 -12.22 -1.03
N SER A 105 18.08 -12.04 -0.38
CA SER A 105 18.66 -13.00 0.55
C SER A 105 18.88 -12.45 1.96
N ALA A 106 18.70 -11.15 2.14
CA ALA A 106 18.86 -10.48 3.43
C ALA A 106 17.78 -9.40 3.60
N MET A 107 17.39 -9.12 4.84
CA MET A 107 16.40 -8.10 5.18
C MET A 107 17.01 -7.03 6.10
N PRO A 108 16.57 -5.77 5.95
CA PRO A 108 15.74 -5.28 4.86
C PRO A 108 16.51 -5.19 3.53
N THR A 109 15.81 -5.33 2.43
CA THR A 109 16.31 -5.01 1.09
C THR A 109 15.34 -4.06 0.42
N PHE A 110 15.87 -2.99 -0.17
CA PHE A 110 15.08 -1.99 -0.89
C PHE A 110 15.41 -2.06 -2.38
N LEU A 111 14.39 -2.34 -3.18
CA LEU A 111 14.50 -2.27 -4.64
C LEU A 111 13.92 -0.97 -5.15
N PHE A 112 14.63 -0.36 -6.08
CA PHE A 112 14.16 0.79 -6.83
C PHE A 112 13.90 0.36 -8.27
N VAL A 113 12.66 0.55 -8.71
CA VAL A 113 12.21 0.13 -10.05
C VAL A 113 11.67 1.35 -10.78
N LYS A 114 12.15 1.57 -11.99
CA LYS A 114 11.67 2.61 -12.89
C LYS A 114 11.47 2.02 -14.29
N ASP A 115 10.35 2.30 -14.91
CA ASP A 115 10.00 1.79 -16.24
C ASP A 115 10.07 0.24 -16.33
N GLY A 116 9.68 -0.43 -15.25
CA GLY A 116 9.70 -1.90 -15.16
C GLY A 116 11.09 -2.51 -15.01
N LYS A 117 12.13 -1.70 -14.77
CA LYS A 117 13.52 -2.14 -14.60
C LYS A 117 14.03 -1.81 -13.20
N ILE A 118 14.77 -2.71 -12.60
CA ILE A 118 15.49 -2.45 -11.35
C ILE A 118 16.63 -1.46 -11.67
N VAL A 119 16.57 -0.27 -11.09
CA VAL A 119 17.58 0.79 -11.26
C VAL A 119 18.56 0.85 -10.10
N SER A 120 18.15 0.38 -8.92
CA SER A 120 19.04 0.26 -7.76
C SER A 120 18.53 -0.80 -6.77
N LYS A 121 19.45 -1.31 -5.96
CA LYS A 121 19.18 -2.24 -4.86
C LYS A 121 20.03 -1.87 -3.66
N VAL A 122 19.39 -1.58 -2.54
CA VAL A 122 20.06 -1.30 -1.26
C VAL A 122 19.79 -2.44 -0.30
N VAL A 123 20.84 -3.11 0.16
CA VAL A 123 20.75 -4.17 1.16
C VAL A 123 21.10 -3.60 2.53
N GLY A 124 20.25 -3.86 3.51
CA GLY A 124 20.41 -3.37 4.89
C GLY A 124 19.68 -2.04 5.14
N ALA A 125 19.52 -1.74 6.43
CA ALA A 125 18.86 -0.53 6.92
C ALA A 125 19.83 0.67 6.86
N ASN A 126 20.10 1.16 5.66
CA ASN A 126 20.97 2.32 5.44
C ASN A 126 20.19 3.53 4.92
N PRO A 127 19.72 4.42 5.80
CA PRO A 127 18.90 5.56 5.42
C PRO A 127 19.56 6.50 4.41
N LYS A 128 20.87 6.67 4.49
CA LYS A 128 21.62 7.58 3.60
C LYS A 128 21.58 7.08 2.15
N ASN A 129 21.81 5.79 1.95
CA ASN A 129 21.79 5.20 0.61
C ASN A 129 20.38 5.20 0.02
N ILE A 130 19.37 4.86 0.84
CA ILE A 130 17.97 4.86 0.42
C ILE A 130 17.53 6.27 0.02
N LYS A 131 17.82 7.27 0.85
CA LYS A 131 17.48 8.68 0.56
C LYS A 131 18.18 9.19 -0.70
N ARG A 132 19.46 8.87 -0.85
CA ARG A 132 20.24 9.21 -2.07
C ARG A 132 19.57 8.66 -3.32
N ASP A 133 19.16 7.40 -3.30
CA ASP A 133 18.55 6.76 -4.46
C ASP A 133 17.14 7.30 -4.74
N LEU A 134 16.36 7.61 -3.70
CA LEU A 134 15.10 8.33 -3.85
C LEU A 134 15.31 9.69 -4.55
N ASP A 135 16.25 10.50 -4.07
CA ASP A 135 16.54 11.81 -4.64
C ASP A 135 17.07 11.71 -6.08
N LEU A 136 17.83 10.67 -6.39
CA LEU A 136 18.42 10.46 -7.71
C LEU A 136 17.38 10.07 -8.77
N PHE A 137 16.46 9.16 -8.43
CA PHE A 137 15.54 8.58 -9.41
C PHE A 137 14.15 9.22 -9.45
N THR A 138 13.84 10.15 -8.54
CA THR A 138 12.60 10.94 -8.55
C THR A 138 12.72 12.28 -9.28
N LYS A 139 13.90 12.62 -9.73
CA LYS A 139 14.14 13.85 -10.50
C LYS A 139 13.66 13.72 -11.94
#